data_c38373b6d57e1b84ec1489a22ddd1f5d
#
_entry.id   c38373b6d57e1b84ec1489a22ddd1f5d
#
_cell.length_a   1.000
_cell.length_b   1.000
_cell.length_c   1.000
_cell.angle_alpha   90.00
_cell.angle_beta   90.00
_cell.angle_gamma   90.00
#
_symmetry.space_group_name_H-M   'P 1'
#
loop_
_entity.id
_entity.type
_entity.pdbx_description
1 polymer ?
#
loop_
_entity_poly.entity_id
_entity_poly.type
_entity_poly.pdbx_seq_one_letter_code
_entity_poly.pdbx_strand_id
1 'polypeptide(L)'
;DPTSGNHAFASPRSWEFASAILRADPPEHIREELLAGAVGKGAAAELCGYLAQRSALPELEDILADPACAAVPEDPATLYALCEGLAARVQEDTLDAIADYAARLPAEFGVLLFREAARHDASVVESRPFARWAQRHAEVLL
;
A
#
# COMPACT_ATOMS: atom_id res chain seq x y z
N ASP A 1 26.54 12.72 -1.70
CA ASP A 1 27.95 12.59 -1.98
C ASP A 1 28.46 13.68 -2.93
N PRO A 2 29.38 14.55 -2.46
CA PRO A 2 29.92 15.62 -3.29
C PRO A 2 30.61 15.12 -4.56
N THR A 3 31.04 13.87 -4.63
CA THR A 3 31.74 13.30 -5.76
C THR A 3 30.82 12.66 -6.80
N SER A 4 29.52 12.64 -6.56
CA SER A 4 28.54 11.95 -7.41
C SER A 4 28.22 12.66 -8.73
N GLY A 5 28.74 13.87 -8.96
CA GLY A 5 28.41 14.66 -10.13
C GLY A 5 27.10 15.44 -10.04
N ASN A 6 26.36 15.32 -8.99
CA ASN A 6 25.17 16.12 -8.71
C ASN A 6 25.59 17.51 -8.22
N HIS A 7 24.92 18.53 -8.72
CA HIS A 7 25.20 19.91 -8.33
C HIS A 7 24.47 20.33 -7.04
N ALA A 8 23.55 19.52 -6.57
CA ALA A 8 22.80 19.74 -5.33
C ALA A 8 23.07 18.60 -4.35
N PHE A 9 23.26 18.94 -3.10
CA PHE A 9 23.49 17.98 -2.01
C PHE A 9 22.28 17.91 -1.11
N ALA A 10 21.86 16.70 -0.77
CA ALA A 10 20.77 16.51 0.17
C ALA A 10 21.20 17.01 1.56
N SER A 11 20.51 17.99 2.07
CA SER A 11 20.69 18.59 3.39
C SER A 11 19.34 18.75 4.06
N PRO A 12 19.25 18.98 5.38
CA PRO A 12 17.95 19.23 6.02
C PRO A 12 17.16 20.34 5.33
N ARG A 13 17.83 21.42 4.92
CA ARG A 13 17.19 22.54 4.23
C ARG A 13 16.69 22.12 2.84
N SER A 14 17.46 21.31 2.10
CA SER A 14 17.04 20.79 0.80
C SER A 14 15.81 19.91 0.93
N TRP A 15 15.73 19.09 1.98
CA TRP A 15 14.58 18.25 2.23
C TRP A 15 13.33 19.04 2.64
N GLU A 16 13.51 20.20 3.29
CA GLU A 16 12.39 21.12 3.56
C GLU A 16 11.82 21.67 2.25
N PHE A 17 12.69 22.03 1.29
CA PHE A 17 12.26 22.44 -0.04
C PHE A 17 11.52 21.31 -0.77
N ALA A 18 12.06 20.09 -0.70
CA ALA A 18 11.39 18.92 -1.30
C ALA A 18 10.00 18.70 -0.71
N SER A 19 9.85 18.82 0.61
CA SER A 19 8.56 18.71 1.28
C SER A 19 7.57 19.79 0.81
N ALA A 20 8.05 21.02 0.62
CA ALA A 20 7.23 22.11 0.11
C ALA A 20 6.76 21.83 -1.33
N ILE A 21 7.63 21.30 -2.18
CA ILE A 21 7.30 20.91 -3.55
C ILE A 21 6.21 19.83 -3.56
N LEU A 22 6.35 18.82 -2.70
CA LEU A 22 5.37 17.73 -2.61
C LEU A 22 4.02 18.23 -2.11
N ARG A 23 4.01 19.18 -1.17
CA ARG A 23 2.76 19.77 -0.68
C ARG A 23 2.05 20.62 -1.74
N ALA A 24 2.80 21.23 -2.65
CA ALA A 24 2.24 21.98 -3.77
C ALA A 24 1.62 21.08 -4.84
N ASP A 25 1.93 19.79 -4.81
CA ASP A 25 1.41 18.76 -5.72
C ASP A 25 1.50 19.15 -7.20
N PRO A 26 2.70 19.46 -7.72
CA PRO A 26 2.85 19.81 -9.13
C PRO A 26 2.63 18.59 -10.03
N PRO A 27 2.39 18.79 -11.34
CA PRO A 27 2.32 17.68 -12.30
C PRO A 27 3.56 16.78 -12.20
N GLU A 28 3.39 15.49 -12.44
CA GLU A 28 4.44 14.48 -12.24
C GLU A 28 5.74 14.82 -12.97
N HIS A 29 5.65 15.25 -14.22
CA HIS A 29 6.83 15.57 -15.02
C HIS A 29 7.60 16.81 -14.54
N ILE A 30 6.92 17.73 -13.85
CA ILE A 30 7.53 18.92 -13.25
C ILE A 30 8.07 18.57 -11.86
N ARG A 31 7.38 17.70 -11.14
CA ARG A 31 7.75 17.28 -9.77
C ARG A 31 9.17 16.74 -9.71
N GLU A 32 9.53 15.84 -10.63
CA GLU A 32 10.86 15.24 -10.65
C GLU A 32 11.95 16.28 -10.89
N GLU A 33 11.73 17.21 -11.82
CA GLU A 33 12.70 18.29 -12.09
C GLU A 33 12.88 19.21 -10.88
N LEU A 34 11.80 19.57 -10.21
CA LEU A 34 11.85 20.44 -9.03
C LEU A 34 12.57 19.74 -7.87
N LEU A 35 12.29 18.45 -7.65
CA LEU A 35 12.95 17.67 -6.62
C LEU A 35 14.44 17.48 -6.92
N ALA A 36 14.80 17.26 -8.18
CA ALA A 36 16.20 17.14 -8.59
C ALA A 36 16.99 18.42 -8.30
N GLY A 37 16.36 19.58 -8.50
CA GLY A 37 16.96 20.86 -8.15
C GLY A 37 17.16 21.05 -6.64
N ALA A 38 16.27 20.50 -5.82
CA ALA A 38 16.31 20.66 -4.37
C ALA A 38 17.28 19.68 -3.68
N VAL A 39 17.23 18.38 -4.05
CA VAL A 39 17.93 17.31 -3.30
C VAL A 39 18.93 16.52 -4.13
N GLY A 40 19.09 16.86 -5.40
CA GLY A 40 19.95 16.13 -6.33
C GLY A 40 19.16 15.10 -7.14
N LYS A 41 19.69 14.80 -8.32
CA LYS A 41 19.00 13.99 -9.32
C LYS A 41 18.74 12.55 -8.83
N GLY A 42 19.73 11.92 -8.20
CA GLY A 42 19.61 10.55 -7.71
C GLY A 42 18.59 10.42 -6.59
N ALA A 43 18.66 11.31 -5.58
CA ALA A 43 17.74 11.32 -4.47
C ALA A 43 16.31 11.65 -4.92
N ALA A 44 16.16 12.54 -5.90
CA ALA A 44 14.85 12.88 -6.46
C ALA A 44 14.23 11.69 -7.19
N ALA A 45 15.00 10.96 -7.98
CA ALA A 45 14.52 9.77 -8.68
C ALA A 45 14.06 8.68 -7.72
N GLU A 46 14.80 8.44 -6.65
CA GLU A 46 14.41 7.48 -5.61
C GLU A 46 13.13 7.90 -4.91
N LEU A 47 13.00 9.18 -4.57
CA LEU A 47 11.81 9.70 -3.91
C LEU A 47 10.59 9.61 -4.82
N CYS A 48 10.72 9.98 -6.09
CA CYS A 48 9.63 9.88 -7.05
C CYS A 48 9.19 8.43 -7.27
N GLY A 49 10.14 7.49 -7.34
CA GLY A 49 9.85 6.07 -7.42
C GLY A 49 9.07 5.56 -6.21
N TYR A 50 9.49 5.97 -5.02
CA TYR A 50 8.81 5.62 -3.77
C TYR A 50 7.38 6.17 -3.74
N LEU A 51 7.18 7.44 -4.10
CA LEU A 51 5.86 8.07 -4.12
C LEU A 51 4.94 7.45 -5.17
N ALA A 52 5.47 7.08 -6.33
CA ALA A 52 4.70 6.40 -7.37
C ALA A 52 4.22 5.03 -6.90
N GLN A 53 5.08 4.27 -6.23
CA GLN A 53 4.71 3.00 -5.61
C GLN A 53 3.62 3.18 -4.55
N ARG A 54 3.79 4.19 -3.71
CA ARG A 54 2.84 4.48 -2.64
C ARG A 54 1.48 4.95 -3.18
N SER A 55 1.47 5.74 -4.25
CA SER A 55 0.22 6.21 -4.86
C SER A 55 -0.50 5.13 -5.65
N ALA A 56 0.21 4.06 -6.06
CA ALA A 56 -0.39 2.89 -6.69
C ALA A 56 -1.12 1.99 -5.69
N LEU A 57 -0.86 2.15 -4.39
CA LEU A 57 -1.58 1.44 -3.34
C LEU A 57 -2.97 2.05 -3.17
N PRO A 58 -4.05 1.27 -3.27
CA PRO A 58 -5.36 1.79 -2.88
C PRO A 58 -5.34 2.14 -1.39
N GLU A 59 -6.02 3.23 -1.06
CA GLU A 59 -6.19 3.61 0.33
C GLU A 59 -7.01 2.55 1.05
N LEU A 60 -6.60 2.19 2.27
CA LEU A 60 -7.31 1.18 3.05
C LEU A 60 -8.76 1.58 3.32
N GLU A 61 -9.00 2.87 3.57
CA GLU A 61 -10.35 3.40 3.76
C GLU A 61 -11.21 3.21 2.52
N ASP A 62 -10.65 3.37 1.32
CA ASP A 62 -11.38 3.18 0.07
C ASP A 62 -11.76 1.71 -0.13
N ILE A 63 -10.88 0.79 0.25
CA ILE A 63 -11.18 -0.64 0.21
C ILE A 63 -12.32 -0.98 1.17
N LEU A 64 -12.27 -0.44 2.38
CA LEU A 64 -13.30 -0.70 3.39
C LEU A 64 -14.64 -0.08 3.02
N ALA A 65 -14.62 1.05 2.32
CA ALA A 65 -15.84 1.71 1.86
C ALA A 65 -16.49 1.01 0.67
N ASP A 66 -15.68 0.51 -0.28
CA ASP A 66 -16.19 -0.16 -1.49
C ASP A 66 -15.20 -1.25 -1.95
N PRO A 67 -15.23 -2.42 -1.31
CA PRO A 67 -14.30 -3.50 -1.64
C PRO A 67 -14.51 -4.08 -3.04
N ALA A 68 -15.69 -3.92 -3.63
CA ALA A 68 -15.98 -4.44 -4.96
C ALA A 68 -15.33 -3.60 -6.06
N CYS A 69 -15.19 -2.28 -5.85
CA CYS A 69 -14.64 -1.36 -6.85
C CYS A 69 -13.18 -0.98 -6.60
N ALA A 70 -12.66 -1.23 -5.40
CA ALA A 70 -11.27 -0.90 -5.08
C ALA A 70 -10.29 -1.68 -5.98
N ALA A 71 -9.23 -1.01 -6.41
CA ALA A 71 -8.22 -1.64 -7.26
C ALA A 71 -7.49 -2.78 -6.53
N VAL A 72 -7.14 -3.82 -7.28
CA VAL A 72 -6.32 -4.93 -6.78
C VAL A 72 -4.95 -4.82 -7.42
N PRO A 73 -3.89 -4.56 -6.65
CA PRO A 73 -2.53 -4.49 -7.18
C PRO A 73 -2.08 -5.83 -7.75
N GLU A 74 -1.19 -5.80 -8.74
CA GLU A 74 -0.61 -7.00 -9.32
C GLU A 74 0.74 -7.37 -8.70
N ASP A 75 1.43 -6.39 -8.13
CA ASP A 75 2.76 -6.58 -7.55
C ASP A 75 2.67 -7.34 -6.23
N PRO A 76 3.42 -8.46 -6.06
CA PRO A 76 3.36 -9.27 -4.84
C PRO A 76 3.74 -8.50 -3.57
N ALA A 77 4.76 -7.63 -3.63
CA ALA A 77 5.18 -6.85 -2.47
C ALA A 77 4.08 -5.88 -2.03
N THR A 78 3.40 -5.26 -3.00
CA THR A 78 2.27 -4.37 -2.75
C THR A 78 1.10 -5.12 -2.13
N LEU A 79 0.78 -6.30 -2.67
CA LEU A 79 -0.27 -7.16 -2.14
C LEU A 79 0.03 -7.59 -0.70
N TYR A 80 1.28 -7.94 -0.41
CA TYR A 80 1.69 -8.31 0.94
C TYR A 80 1.47 -7.16 1.93
N ALA A 81 1.94 -5.96 1.59
CA ALA A 81 1.77 -4.77 2.42
C ALA A 81 0.30 -4.44 2.65
N LEU A 82 -0.52 -4.61 1.61
CA LEU A 82 -1.95 -4.37 1.67
C LEU A 82 -2.64 -5.36 2.62
N CYS A 83 -2.28 -6.64 2.53
CA CYS A 83 -2.82 -7.67 3.41
C CYS A 83 -2.48 -7.41 4.87
N GLU A 84 -1.25 -7.00 5.15
CA GLU A 84 -0.85 -6.62 6.52
C GLU A 84 -1.65 -5.42 7.03
N GLY A 85 -1.82 -4.40 6.18
CA GLY A 85 -2.58 -3.20 6.55
C GLY A 85 -4.05 -3.50 6.82
N LEU A 86 -4.68 -4.32 6.00
CA LEU A 86 -6.07 -4.73 6.19
C LEU A 86 -6.23 -5.60 7.43
N ALA A 87 -5.31 -6.54 7.66
CA ALA A 87 -5.34 -7.40 8.84
C ALA A 87 -5.27 -6.60 10.13
N ALA A 88 -4.48 -5.52 10.16
CA ALA A 88 -4.37 -4.65 11.32
C ALA A 88 -5.65 -3.83 11.59
N ARG A 89 -6.53 -3.73 10.59
CA ARG A 89 -7.79 -2.97 10.70
C ARG A 89 -9.03 -3.85 10.89
N VAL A 90 -8.84 -5.14 11.16
CA VAL A 90 -9.94 -6.07 11.36
C VAL A 90 -10.72 -5.69 12.61
N GLN A 91 -12.02 -5.46 12.43
CA GLN A 91 -13.02 -5.22 13.47
C GLN A 91 -14.34 -5.84 13.01
N GLU A 92 -15.30 -5.94 13.90
CA GLU A 92 -16.60 -6.53 13.56
C GLU A 92 -17.28 -5.80 12.39
N ASP A 93 -17.16 -4.48 12.35
CA ASP A 93 -17.77 -3.65 11.30
C ASP A 93 -16.98 -3.59 9.98
N THR A 94 -15.70 -3.99 9.98
CA THR A 94 -14.86 -3.97 8.77
C THR A 94 -14.68 -5.35 8.15
N LEU A 95 -15.00 -6.41 8.86
CA LEU A 95 -14.66 -7.78 8.47
C LEU A 95 -15.36 -8.21 7.18
N ASP A 96 -16.62 -7.83 6.97
CA ASP A 96 -17.35 -8.12 5.73
C ASP A 96 -16.66 -7.50 4.52
N ALA A 97 -16.26 -6.24 4.60
CA ALA A 97 -15.57 -5.55 3.52
C ALA A 97 -14.21 -6.19 3.24
N ILE A 98 -13.47 -6.56 4.28
CA ILE A 98 -12.17 -7.22 4.15
C ILE A 98 -12.32 -8.57 3.47
N ALA A 99 -13.32 -9.36 3.85
CA ALA A 99 -13.60 -10.66 3.24
C ALA A 99 -14.00 -10.53 1.76
N ASP A 100 -14.81 -9.53 1.43
CA ASP A 100 -15.23 -9.27 0.06
C ASP A 100 -14.03 -8.88 -0.81
N TYR A 101 -13.12 -8.06 -0.29
CA TYR A 101 -11.90 -7.70 -1.00
C TYR A 101 -10.96 -8.89 -1.13
N ALA A 102 -10.81 -9.70 -0.07
CA ALA A 102 -9.98 -10.89 -0.08
C ALA A 102 -10.42 -11.90 -1.15
N ALA A 103 -11.71 -11.97 -1.45
CA ALA A 103 -12.24 -12.85 -2.50
C ALA A 103 -11.75 -12.46 -3.90
N ARG A 104 -11.30 -11.22 -4.09
CA ARG A 104 -10.76 -10.71 -5.36
C ARG A 104 -9.24 -10.87 -5.46
N LEU A 105 -8.56 -11.16 -4.36
CA LEU A 105 -7.11 -11.35 -4.32
C LEU A 105 -6.76 -12.77 -4.80
N PRO A 106 -5.50 -12.99 -5.26
CA PRO A 106 -5.01 -14.36 -5.43
C PRO A 106 -5.17 -15.14 -4.12
N ALA A 107 -5.51 -16.42 -4.23
CA ALA A 107 -5.89 -17.24 -3.06
C ALA A 107 -4.83 -17.22 -1.94
N GLU A 108 -3.55 -17.29 -2.30
CA GLU A 108 -2.46 -17.26 -1.32
C GLU A 108 -2.41 -15.97 -0.51
N PHE A 109 -2.78 -14.84 -1.11
CA PHE A 109 -2.84 -13.55 -0.40
C PHE A 109 -4.07 -13.46 0.49
N GLY A 110 -5.19 -14.06 0.09
CA GLY A 110 -6.36 -14.19 0.95
C GLY A 110 -6.05 -15.01 2.20
N VAL A 111 -5.35 -16.11 2.05
CA VAL A 111 -4.88 -16.94 3.16
C VAL A 111 -3.98 -16.12 4.10
N LEU A 112 -3.02 -15.40 3.53
CA LEU A 112 -2.12 -14.54 4.29
C LEU A 112 -2.90 -13.49 5.08
N LEU A 113 -3.86 -12.82 4.44
CA LEU A 113 -4.67 -11.78 5.06
C LEU A 113 -5.41 -12.31 6.28
N PHE A 114 -6.13 -13.42 6.13
CA PHE A 114 -6.89 -13.98 7.24
C PHE A 114 -6.01 -14.58 8.33
N ARG A 115 -4.85 -15.11 7.96
CA ARG A 115 -3.86 -15.59 8.93
C ARG A 115 -3.35 -14.44 9.80
N GLU A 116 -2.99 -13.32 9.20
CA GLU A 116 -2.55 -12.15 9.94
C GLU A 116 -3.71 -11.52 10.72
N ALA A 117 -4.91 -11.50 10.16
CA ALA A 117 -6.10 -11.02 10.87
C ALA A 117 -6.37 -11.85 12.13
N ALA A 118 -6.23 -13.17 12.05
CA ALA A 118 -6.42 -14.07 13.19
C ALA A 118 -5.38 -13.86 14.30
N ARG A 119 -4.20 -13.35 13.95
CA ARG A 119 -3.20 -12.97 14.95
C ARG A 119 -3.61 -11.74 15.74
N HIS A 120 -4.33 -10.81 15.10
CA HIS A 120 -4.86 -9.62 15.76
C HIS A 120 -6.12 -9.95 16.55
N ASP A 121 -6.97 -10.82 16.01
CA ASP A 121 -8.24 -11.22 16.62
C ASP A 121 -8.57 -12.67 16.22
N ALA A 122 -8.38 -13.60 17.15
CA ALA A 122 -8.60 -15.02 16.90
C ALA A 122 -10.06 -15.35 16.54
N SER A 123 -11.02 -14.49 16.90
CA SER A 123 -12.44 -14.71 16.57
C SER A 123 -12.75 -14.61 15.08
N VAL A 124 -11.82 -14.06 14.28
CA VAL A 124 -11.97 -13.95 12.83
C VAL A 124 -12.26 -15.30 12.19
N VAL A 125 -11.59 -16.37 12.63
CA VAL A 125 -11.77 -17.71 12.05
C VAL A 125 -13.13 -18.32 12.35
N GLU A 126 -13.86 -17.78 13.31
CA GLU A 126 -15.23 -18.20 13.66
C GLU A 126 -16.30 -17.32 13.01
N SER A 127 -15.87 -16.27 12.30
CA SER A 127 -16.78 -15.30 11.70
C SER A 127 -17.44 -15.83 10.43
N ARG A 128 -18.63 -15.31 10.13
CA ARG A 128 -19.34 -15.63 8.87
C ARG A 128 -18.59 -15.16 7.62
N PRO A 129 -18.01 -13.94 7.60
CA PRO A 129 -17.23 -13.52 6.43
C PRO A 129 -16.05 -14.45 6.13
N PHE A 130 -15.32 -14.88 7.14
CA PHE A 130 -14.24 -15.86 6.96
C PHE A 130 -14.79 -17.20 6.43
N ALA A 131 -15.89 -17.69 6.98
CA ALA A 131 -16.49 -18.96 6.56
C ALA A 131 -16.91 -18.92 5.08
N ARG A 132 -17.50 -17.81 4.64
CA ARG A 132 -17.86 -17.62 3.23
C ARG A 132 -16.65 -17.63 2.32
N TRP A 133 -15.59 -16.92 2.72
CA TRP A 133 -14.36 -16.90 1.95
C TRP A 133 -13.71 -18.28 1.91
N ALA A 134 -13.64 -18.98 3.06
CA ALA A 134 -13.03 -20.30 3.17
C ALA A 134 -13.74 -21.33 2.30
N GLN A 135 -15.06 -21.27 2.20
CA GLN A 135 -15.83 -22.19 1.34
C GLN A 135 -15.47 -22.02 -0.14
N ARG A 136 -15.25 -20.78 -0.58
CA ARG A 136 -14.86 -20.49 -1.96
C ARG A 136 -13.43 -20.95 -2.28
N HIS A 137 -12.58 -21.05 -1.26
CA HIS A 137 -11.17 -21.36 -1.43
C HIS A 137 -10.77 -22.66 -0.72
N ALA A 138 -11.71 -23.59 -0.56
CA ALA A 138 -11.48 -24.84 0.16
C ALA A 138 -10.31 -25.65 -0.41
N GLU A 139 -10.13 -25.64 -1.72
CA GLU A 139 -9.04 -26.36 -2.39
C GLU A 139 -7.66 -25.84 -2.00
N VAL A 140 -7.56 -24.53 -1.76
CA VAL A 140 -6.29 -23.88 -1.38
C VAL A 140 -5.97 -24.16 0.09
N LEU A 141 -7.00 -24.30 0.94
CA LEU A 141 -6.82 -24.52 2.38
C LEU A 141 -6.55 -25.99 2.72
N LEU A 142 -6.83 -26.89 1.80
CA LEU A 142 -6.52 -28.30 1.92
C LEU A 142 -5.13 -28.57 1.36
#